data_52129320adb111095e24d3bddbef79b3
#
_entry.id   52129320adb111095e24d3bddbef79b3
#
_cell.length_a   1.000
_cell.length_b   1.000
_cell.length_c   1.000
_cell.angle_alpha   90.00
_cell.angle_beta   90.00
_cell.angle_gamma   90.00
#
_symmetry.space_group_name_H-M   'P 1'
#
loop_
_entity.id
_entity.type
_entity.pdbx_description
1 polymer ?
#
loop_
_entity_poly.entity_id
_entity_poly.type
_entity_poly.pdbx_seq_one_letter_code
_entity_poly.pdbx_strand_id
1 'polypeptide(L)'
;MIIFLTVLVTIFIAEMGDKTQLLLVAMAGKYKIPHILTGTWLATVVLNLLAVGLGAALGNYLDMRVIKLVAGMAFFWFAYGALAGDDEEEEQREMKRSLGPVFAIFGSFFIGELGDKTQLSAVTLAANYTDHSAMNALYVFLGCTLGLILADLIGLIAGVFLKSRIPSGVLNILSFLIFAVFGVLSMKEAMDLIFGGGFAGAAGAAAVTAVFGLVCCAGIYFKKKHGRTR
;
A
#
# COMPACT_ATOMS: atom_id res chain seq x y z
N MET A 1 -10.69 27.09 6.48
CA MET A 1 -9.41 26.88 7.21
C MET A 1 -9.53 25.83 8.32
N ILE A 2 -10.57 25.86 9.15
CA ILE A 2 -10.79 24.84 10.21
C ILE A 2 -10.90 23.44 9.61
N ILE A 3 -11.70 23.23 8.56
CA ILE A 3 -11.86 21.92 7.87
C ILE A 3 -10.50 21.38 7.44
N PHE A 4 -9.68 22.20 6.78
CA PHE A 4 -8.34 21.80 6.35
C PHE A 4 -7.48 21.29 7.51
N LEU A 5 -7.39 22.05 8.60
CA LEU A 5 -6.57 21.66 9.76
C LEU A 5 -7.11 20.40 10.45
N THR A 6 -8.44 20.31 10.62
CA THR A 6 -9.06 19.11 11.20
C THR A 6 -8.76 17.88 10.37
N VAL A 7 -8.94 17.96 9.06
CA VAL A 7 -8.68 16.83 8.14
C VAL A 7 -7.19 16.47 8.15
N LEU A 8 -6.30 17.46 8.05
CA LEU A 8 -4.84 17.24 8.06
C LEU A 8 -4.41 16.50 9.33
N VAL A 9 -4.81 16.98 10.51
CA VAL A 9 -4.43 16.36 11.79
C VAL A 9 -5.03 14.97 11.92
N THR A 10 -6.29 14.80 11.52
CA THR A 10 -6.98 13.49 11.57
C THR A 10 -6.25 12.46 10.71
N ILE A 11 -5.96 12.79 9.45
CA ILE A 11 -5.27 11.87 8.53
C ILE A 11 -3.83 11.62 8.99
N PHE A 12 -3.10 12.66 9.37
CA PHE A 12 -1.74 12.53 9.89
C PHE A 12 -1.65 11.56 11.07
N ILE A 13 -2.55 11.70 12.06
CA ILE A 13 -2.57 10.80 13.23
C ILE A 13 -3.00 9.38 12.82
N ALA A 14 -3.99 9.24 11.93
CA ALA A 14 -4.46 7.95 11.46
C ALA A 14 -3.39 7.15 10.73
N GLU A 15 -2.45 7.85 10.06
CA GLU A 15 -1.34 7.25 9.30
C GLU A 15 -0.10 6.97 10.16
N MET A 16 -0.01 7.53 11.36
CA MET A 16 1.16 7.27 12.21
C MET A 16 1.26 5.81 12.62
N GLY A 17 2.36 5.16 12.22
CA GLY A 17 2.61 3.74 12.47
C GLY A 17 1.88 2.78 11.52
N ASP A 18 1.35 3.27 10.41
CA ASP A 18 0.64 2.41 9.46
C ASP A 18 1.58 1.66 8.49
N LYS A 19 0.99 0.74 7.72
CA LYS A 19 1.67 -0.14 6.74
C LYS A 19 2.50 0.63 5.71
N THR A 20 2.05 1.81 5.29
CA THR A 20 2.74 2.63 4.30
C THR A 20 4.07 3.17 4.78
N GLN A 21 4.20 3.49 6.04
CA GLN A 21 5.49 3.82 6.63
C GLN A 21 6.47 2.63 6.57
N LEU A 22 5.99 1.41 6.80
CA LEU A 22 6.80 0.20 6.65
C LEU A 22 7.14 -0.08 5.17
N LEU A 23 6.22 0.18 4.25
CA LEU A 23 6.48 0.12 2.82
C LEU A 23 7.58 1.10 2.40
N LEU A 24 7.55 2.33 2.91
CA LEU A 24 8.59 3.33 2.66
C LEU A 24 9.96 2.92 3.23
N VAL A 25 9.98 2.29 4.40
CA VAL A 25 11.21 1.67 4.97
C VAL A 25 11.77 0.62 4.01
N ALA A 26 10.94 -0.27 3.48
CA ALA A 26 11.35 -1.29 2.51
C ALA A 26 11.85 -0.66 1.20
N MET A 27 11.15 0.35 0.69
CA MET A 27 11.53 1.08 -0.52
C MET A 27 12.84 1.86 -0.36
N ALA A 28 13.09 2.44 0.82
CA ALA A 28 14.35 3.14 1.12
C ALA A 28 15.57 2.21 0.99
N GLY A 29 15.37 0.90 1.17
CA GLY A 29 16.39 -0.13 0.89
C GLY A 29 16.76 -0.25 -0.59
N LYS A 30 15.81 -0.09 -1.50
CA LYS A 30 15.94 -0.44 -2.92
C LYS A 30 16.06 0.75 -3.86
N TYR A 31 15.48 1.89 -3.53
CA TYR A 31 15.35 3.06 -4.42
C TYR A 31 16.06 4.29 -3.88
N LYS A 32 16.34 5.25 -4.77
CA LYS A 32 16.85 6.56 -4.37
C LYS A 32 15.73 7.42 -3.79
N ILE A 33 16.02 8.18 -2.74
CA ILE A 33 15.06 9.04 -2.04
C ILE A 33 14.22 9.93 -2.98
N PRO A 34 14.80 10.64 -3.98
CA PRO A 34 14.00 11.45 -4.89
C PRO A 34 12.95 10.64 -5.67
N HIS A 35 13.27 9.43 -6.09
CA HIS A 35 12.31 8.56 -6.79
C HIS A 35 11.18 8.10 -5.86
N ILE A 36 11.50 7.83 -4.56
CA ILE A 36 10.50 7.47 -3.56
C ILE A 36 9.57 8.66 -3.35
N LEU A 37 10.09 9.83 -3.07
CA LEU A 37 9.28 11.03 -2.85
C LEU A 37 8.36 11.34 -4.03
N THR A 38 8.91 11.36 -5.25
CA THR A 38 8.10 11.67 -6.44
C THR A 38 7.03 10.61 -6.70
N GLY A 39 7.36 9.32 -6.57
CA GLY A 39 6.43 8.22 -6.80
C GLY A 39 5.32 8.17 -5.75
N THR A 40 5.66 8.29 -4.46
CA THR A 40 4.67 8.27 -3.37
C THR A 40 3.78 9.50 -3.38
N TRP A 41 4.34 10.70 -3.52
CA TRP A 41 3.54 11.93 -3.57
C TRP A 41 2.59 11.96 -4.75
N LEU A 42 3.03 11.50 -5.92
CA LEU A 42 2.16 11.38 -7.08
C LEU A 42 1.00 10.40 -6.80
N ALA A 43 1.29 9.24 -6.19
CA ALA A 43 0.27 8.27 -5.81
C ALA A 43 -0.71 8.87 -4.78
N THR A 44 -0.20 9.53 -3.74
CA THR A 44 -1.00 10.22 -2.72
C THR A 44 -1.94 11.26 -3.32
N VAL A 45 -1.43 12.09 -4.24
CA VAL A 45 -2.25 13.12 -4.92
C VAL A 45 -3.36 12.46 -5.72
N VAL A 46 -3.04 11.44 -6.53
CA VAL A 46 -4.04 10.76 -7.36
C VAL A 46 -5.06 10.02 -6.51
N LEU A 47 -4.64 9.31 -5.48
CA LEU A 47 -5.54 8.59 -4.55
C LEU A 47 -6.50 9.53 -3.84
N ASN A 48 -6.00 10.63 -3.28
CA ASN A 48 -6.84 11.59 -2.58
C ASN A 48 -7.76 12.36 -3.55
N LEU A 49 -7.31 12.63 -4.78
CA LEU A 49 -8.17 13.21 -5.80
C LEU A 49 -9.35 12.28 -6.13
N LEU A 50 -9.07 10.98 -6.28
CA LEU A 50 -10.11 9.98 -6.50
C LEU A 50 -11.02 9.83 -5.28
N ALA A 51 -10.46 9.71 -4.06
CA ALA A 51 -11.23 9.54 -2.83
C ALA A 51 -12.16 10.72 -2.56
N VAL A 52 -11.64 11.95 -2.63
CA VAL A 52 -12.44 13.17 -2.40
C VAL A 52 -13.44 13.38 -3.54
N GLY A 53 -13.03 13.17 -4.78
CA GLY A 53 -13.92 13.26 -5.95
C GLY A 53 -15.07 12.24 -5.88
N LEU A 54 -14.79 11.01 -5.53
CA LEU A 54 -15.79 9.96 -5.36
C LEU A 54 -16.67 10.22 -4.12
N GLY A 55 -16.08 10.64 -3.00
CA GLY A 55 -16.83 10.99 -1.79
C GLY A 55 -17.79 12.15 -2.01
N ALA A 56 -17.35 13.17 -2.73
CA ALA A 56 -18.19 14.33 -3.08
C ALA A 56 -19.30 14.01 -4.12
N ALA A 57 -19.03 13.08 -5.05
CA ALA A 57 -19.93 12.76 -6.15
C ALA A 57 -20.86 11.58 -5.88
N LEU A 58 -20.39 10.53 -5.20
CA LEU A 58 -21.01 9.21 -5.23
C LEU A 58 -21.26 8.56 -3.86
N GLY A 59 -20.80 9.15 -2.76
CA GLY A 59 -20.96 8.76 -1.33
C GLY A 59 -21.26 7.29 -0.93
N ASN A 60 -21.89 6.49 -1.79
CA ASN A 60 -22.40 5.16 -1.43
C ASN A 60 -22.15 4.04 -2.47
N TYR A 61 -21.39 4.28 -3.55
CA TYR A 61 -21.28 3.29 -4.66
C TYR A 61 -19.97 2.48 -4.72
N LEU A 62 -19.03 2.73 -3.82
CA LEU A 62 -17.76 1.97 -3.80
C LEU A 62 -17.93 0.62 -3.10
N ASP A 63 -17.80 -0.47 -3.87
CA ASP A 63 -17.79 -1.82 -3.27
C ASP A 63 -16.43 -2.11 -2.63
N MET A 64 -16.35 -1.89 -1.32
CA MET A 64 -15.15 -2.14 -0.51
C MET A 64 -14.68 -3.59 -0.55
N ARG A 65 -15.55 -4.56 -0.89
CA ARG A 65 -15.18 -5.98 -1.02
C ARG A 65 -14.18 -6.16 -2.15
N VAL A 66 -14.47 -5.57 -3.32
CA VAL A 66 -13.60 -5.65 -4.49
C VAL A 66 -12.26 -4.94 -4.22
N ILE A 67 -12.30 -3.77 -3.63
CA ILE A 67 -11.10 -2.98 -3.32
C ILE A 67 -10.17 -3.76 -2.38
N LYS A 68 -10.71 -4.32 -1.29
CA LYS A 68 -9.93 -5.10 -0.32
C LYS A 68 -9.37 -6.39 -0.91
N LEU A 69 -10.11 -7.07 -1.80
CA LEU A 69 -9.62 -8.25 -2.52
C LEU A 69 -8.42 -7.91 -3.41
N VAL A 70 -8.55 -6.85 -4.22
CA VAL A 70 -7.47 -6.41 -5.12
C VAL A 70 -6.23 -6.00 -4.32
N ALA A 71 -6.41 -5.25 -3.24
CA ALA A 71 -5.32 -4.86 -2.35
C ALA A 71 -4.62 -6.07 -1.73
N GLY A 72 -5.38 -7.05 -1.22
CA GLY A 72 -4.83 -8.28 -0.64
C GLY A 72 -4.01 -9.10 -1.63
N MET A 73 -4.52 -9.28 -2.86
CA MET A 73 -3.80 -9.98 -3.93
C MET A 73 -2.52 -9.24 -4.32
N ALA A 74 -2.56 -7.91 -4.42
CA ALA A 74 -1.39 -7.10 -4.75
C ALA A 74 -0.32 -7.19 -3.65
N PHE A 75 -0.70 -7.17 -2.38
CA PHE A 75 0.25 -7.38 -1.29
C PHE A 75 0.90 -8.77 -1.34
N PHE A 76 0.16 -9.82 -1.65
CA PHE A 76 0.73 -11.15 -1.85
C PHE A 76 1.71 -11.20 -3.03
N TRP A 77 1.38 -10.51 -4.13
CA TRP A 77 2.30 -10.38 -5.25
C TRP A 77 3.61 -9.68 -4.86
N PHE A 78 3.55 -8.57 -4.12
CA PHE A 78 4.74 -7.89 -3.62
C PHE A 78 5.53 -8.72 -2.60
N ALA A 79 4.84 -9.48 -1.74
CA ALA A 79 5.50 -10.40 -0.82
C ALA A 79 6.28 -11.47 -1.59
N TYR A 80 5.66 -12.08 -2.60
CA TYR A 80 6.33 -13.06 -3.46
C TYR A 80 7.58 -12.47 -4.14
N GLY A 81 7.46 -11.28 -4.74
CA GLY A 81 8.58 -10.56 -5.35
C GLY A 81 9.72 -10.24 -4.38
N ALA A 82 9.40 -9.90 -3.11
CA ALA A 82 10.41 -9.68 -2.09
C ALA A 82 11.20 -10.96 -1.73
N LEU A 83 10.59 -12.14 -1.90
CA LEU A 83 11.18 -13.46 -1.61
C LEU A 83 11.93 -14.02 -2.81
N ALA A 84 11.49 -13.74 -4.03
CA ALA A 84 12.08 -14.24 -5.26
C ALA A 84 13.53 -13.74 -5.45
N GLY A 85 13.89 -12.57 -4.86
CA GLY A 85 15.25 -12.05 -4.84
C GLY A 85 15.79 -11.68 -6.22
N ASP A 86 17.10 -11.74 -6.40
CA ASP A 86 17.85 -11.11 -7.50
C ASP A 86 17.53 -11.59 -8.94
N ASP A 87 16.87 -12.75 -9.12
CA ASP A 87 16.54 -13.25 -10.48
C ASP A 87 15.37 -12.49 -11.13
N GLU A 88 14.45 -11.92 -10.33
CA GLU A 88 13.47 -10.97 -10.83
C GLU A 88 14.07 -9.58 -11.10
N GLU A 89 15.31 -9.32 -10.67
CA GLU A 89 15.97 -8.06 -10.97
C GLU A 89 16.21 -7.89 -12.47
N GLU A 90 16.35 -8.94 -13.27
CA GLU A 90 16.50 -8.80 -14.73
C GLU A 90 15.16 -8.49 -15.42
N GLU A 91 14.08 -9.20 -15.12
CA GLU A 91 12.75 -8.89 -15.64
C GLU A 91 12.20 -7.56 -15.09
N GLN A 92 12.39 -7.29 -13.80
CA GLN A 92 12.08 -5.99 -13.21
C GLN A 92 13.03 -4.89 -13.69
N ARG A 93 14.29 -5.18 -14.03
CA ARG A 93 15.19 -4.23 -14.71
C ARG A 93 14.72 -3.89 -16.09
N GLU A 94 14.15 -4.81 -16.86
CA GLU A 94 13.55 -4.52 -18.15
C GLU A 94 12.24 -3.74 -18.01
N MET A 95 11.37 -4.08 -17.07
CA MET A 95 10.15 -3.30 -16.77
C MET A 95 10.48 -1.94 -16.14
N LYS A 96 11.49 -1.87 -15.25
CA LYS A 96 12.04 -0.61 -14.70
C LYS A 96 12.73 0.25 -15.75
N ARG A 97 13.31 -0.34 -16.80
CA ARG A 97 13.84 0.35 -17.96
C ARG A 97 12.72 0.95 -18.84
N SER A 98 11.58 0.27 -18.91
CA SER A 98 10.41 0.71 -19.69
C SER A 98 9.59 1.80 -18.98
N LEU A 99 9.30 1.65 -17.67
CA LEU A 99 8.41 2.55 -16.92
C LEU A 99 9.15 3.48 -15.94
N GLY A 100 10.40 3.20 -15.63
CA GLY A 100 11.23 3.95 -14.67
C GLY A 100 10.88 3.68 -13.20
N PRO A 101 11.83 3.95 -12.27
CA PRO A 101 11.67 3.64 -10.85
C PRO A 101 10.52 4.41 -10.17
N VAL A 102 10.19 5.60 -10.66
CA VAL A 102 9.10 6.43 -10.12
C VAL A 102 7.75 5.76 -10.34
N PHE A 103 7.50 5.19 -11.53
CA PHE A 103 6.24 4.50 -11.82
C PHE A 103 6.11 3.18 -11.06
N ALA A 104 7.20 2.46 -10.83
CA ALA A 104 7.19 1.25 -10.01
C ALA A 104 6.82 1.58 -8.55
N ILE A 105 7.38 2.66 -8.01
CA ILE A 105 7.08 3.16 -6.66
C ILE A 105 5.63 3.65 -6.60
N PHE A 106 5.21 4.46 -7.59
CA PHE A 106 3.83 4.93 -7.71
C PHE A 106 2.84 3.77 -7.67
N GLY A 107 3.01 2.76 -8.52
CA GLY A 107 2.11 1.62 -8.58
C GLY A 107 2.07 0.82 -7.28
N SER A 108 3.22 0.54 -6.68
CA SER A 108 3.32 -0.18 -5.41
C SER A 108 2.64 0.58 -4.27
N PHE A 109 2.86 1.88 -4.18
CA PHE A 109 2.27 2.73 -3.16
C PHE A 109 0.77 2.92 -3.40
N PHE A 110 0.38 3.20 -4.65
CA PHE A 110 -1.02 3.34 -5.05
C PHE A 110 -1.86 2.11 -4.68
N ILE A 111 -1.37 0.91 -5.02
CA ILE A 111 -2.06 -0.34 -4.71
C ILE A 111 -2.06 -0.58 -3.19
N GLY A 112 -0.96 -0.27 -2.51
CA GLY A 112 -0.84 -0.39 -1.06
C GLY A 112 -1.82 0.46 -0.29
N GLU A 113 -2.11 1.67 -0.78
CA GLU A 113 -3.07 2.61 -0.19
C GLU A 113 -4.50 2.40 -0.69
N LEU A 114 -4.69 1.73 -1.84
CA LEU A 114 -6.01 1.56 -2.41
C LEU A 114 -6.91 0.75 -1.46
N GLY A 115 -8.01 1.37 -1.04
CA GLY A 115 -9.00 0.74 -0.15
C GLY A 115 -8.57 0.65 1.31
N ASP A 116 -7.56 1.38 1.73
CA ASP A 116 -7.19 1.44 3.14
C ASP A 116 -8.14 2.33 3.95
N LYS A 117 -8.03 2.22 5.29
CA LYS A 117 -8.83 2.98 6.26
C LYS A 117 -8.75 4.49 6.02
N THR A 118 -7.60 4.99 5.59
CA THR A 118 -7.37 6.41 5.34
C THR A 118 -8.07 6.88 4.08
N GLN A 119 -8.07 6.07 3.03
CA GLN A 119 -8.84 6.36 1.83
C GLN A 119 -10.34 6.37 2.11
N LEU A 120 -10.83 5.42 2.92
CA LEU A 120 -12.22 5.40 3.38
C LEU A 120 -12.54 6.63 4.24
N SER A 121 -11.61 7.03 5.12
CA SER A 121 -11.75 8.26 5.91
C SER A 121 -11.79 9.50 5.01
N ALA A 122 -10.95 9.59 3.98
CA ALA A 122 -10.97 10.69 3.01
C ALA A 122 -12.29 10.80 2.25
N VAL A 123 -12.84 9.65 1.81
CA VAL A 123 -14.19 9.57 1.19
C VAL A 123 -15.26 10.07 2.17
N THR A 124 -15.22 9.59 3.42
CA THR A 124 -16.19 9.94 4.46
C THR A 124 -16.10 11.43 4.84
N LEU A 125 -14.88 11.95 5.01
CA LEU A 125 -14.64 13.36 5.30
C LEU A 125 -15.12 14.24 4.14
N ALA A 126 -14.87 13.82 2.90
CA ALA A 126 -15.38 14.53 1.73
C ALA A 126 -16.90 14.53 1.70
N ALA A 127 -17.54 13.38 1.92
CA ALA A 127 -19.00 13.28 1.97
C ALA A 127 -19.61 14.18 3.05
N ASN A 128 -18.97 14.28 4.23
CA ASN A 128 -19.48 15.03 5.37
C ASN A 128 -19.23 16.55 5.28
N TYR A 129 -18.11 16.97 4.69
CA TYR A 129 -17.72 18.39 4.72
C TYR A 129 -17.92 19.13 3.41
N THR A 130 -18.24 18.43 2.31
CA THR A 130 -18.24 19.08 1.00
C THR A 130 -19.48 19.93 0.75
N ASP A 131 -20.66 19.60 1.33
CA ASP A 131 -21.93 20.34 1.21
C ASP A 131 -22.12 21.05 -0.14
N HIS A 132 -21.77 20.38 -1.24
CA HIS A 132 -21.74 20.94 -2.60
C HIS A 132 -20.81 22.16 -2.79
N SER A 133 -19.91 22.48 -1.83
CA SER A 133 -18.94 23.57 -1.94
C SER A 133 -17.59 23.06 -2.46
N ALA A 134 -17.20 23.53 -3.64
CA ALA A 134 -15.89 23.23 -4.21
C ALA A 134 -14.71 23.65 -3.30
N MET A 135 -14.87 24.72 -2.53
CA MET A 135 -13.86 25.17 -1.57
C MET A 135 -13.69 24.19 -0.42
N ASN A 136 -14.78 23.62 0.09
CA ASN A 136 -14.70 22.61 1.15
C ASN A 136 -14.06 21.31 0.63
N ALA A 137 -14.40 20.88 -0.60
CA ALA A 137 -13.76 19.76 -1.26
C ALA A 137 -12.24 19.97 -1.39
N LEU A 138 -11.82 21.18 -1.78
CA LEU A 138 -10.40 21.55 -1.86
C LEU A 138 -9.71 21.48 -0.48
N TYR A 139 -10.35 21.97 0.57
CA TYR A 139 -9.80 21.90 1.93
C TYR A 139 -9.66 20.45 2.42
N VAL A 140 -10.63 19.59 2.13
CA VAL A 140 -10.54 18.15 2.44
C VAL A 140 -9.42 17.51 1.64
N PHE A 141 -9.35 17.74 0.34
CA PHE A 141 -8.28 17.20 -0.53
C PHE A 141 -6.89 17.63 -0.06
N LEU A 142 -6.67 18.91 0.20
CA LEU A 142 -5.38 19.42 0.68
C LEU A 142 -5.02 18.87 2.07
N GLY A 143 -6.02 18.79 2.97
CA GLY A 143 -5.82 18.23 4.31
C GLY A 143 -5.42 16.75 4.26
N CYS A 144 -6.14 15.92 3.48
CA CYS A 144 -5.81 14.51 3.29
C CYS A 144 -4.42 14.34 2.67
N THR A 145 -4.13 15.08 1.60
CA THR A 145 -2.88 14.97 0.85
C THR A 145 -1.68 15.37 1.70
N LEU A 146 -1.74 16.52 2.37
CA LEU A 146 -0.64 16.98 3.21
C LEU A 146 -0.50 16.16 4.49
N GLY A 147 -1.60 15.71 5.10
CA GLY A 147 -1.56 14.82 6.26
C GLY A 147 -0.83 13.51 5.96
N LEU A 148 -1.17 12.87 4.83
CA LEU A 148 -0.52 11.64 4.38
C LEU A 148 0.95 11.88 4.02
N ILE A 149 1.28 12.92 3.24
CA ILE A 149 2.67 13.27 2.89
C ILE A 149 3.53 13.50 4.14
N LEU A 150 3.02 14.19 5.15
CA LEU A 150 3.77 14.43 6.39
C LEU A 150 4.02 13.13 7.16
N ALA A 151 3.04 12.23 7.24
CA ALA A 151 3.21 10.91 7.85
C ALA A 151 4.23 10.06 7.09
N ASP A 152 4.17 10.07 5.77
CA ASP A 152 5.10 9.36 4.88
C ASP A 152 6.54 9.86 5.02
N LEU A 153 6.74 11.16 5.17
CA LEU A 153 8.08 11.73 5.40
C LEU A 153 8.71 11.18 6.67
N ILE A 154 7.93 11.02 7.75
CA ILE A 154 8.42 10.41 8.99
C ILE A 154 8.81 8.94 8.74
N GLY A 155 7.97 8.18 8.05
CA GLY A 155 8.26 6.80 7.66
C GLY A 155 9.51 6.68 6.80
N LEU A 156 9.68 7.56 5.82
CA LEU A 156 10.86 7.58 4.96
C LEU A 156 12.14 7.92 5.74
N ILE A 157 12.09 8.90 6.63
CA ILE A 157 13.23 9.25 7.51
C ILE A 157 13.63 8.05 8.35
N ALA A 158 12.67 7.39 8.99
CA ALA A 158 12.91 6.15 9.73
C ALA A 158 13.53 5.06 8.84
N GLY A 159 13.02 4.89 7.61
CA GLY A 159 13.52 3.94 6.63
C GLY A 159 14.96 4.19 6.21
N VAL A 160 15.32 5.43 5.95
CA VAL A 160 16.69 5.82 5.60
C VAL A 160 17.64 5.53 6.76
N PHE A 161 17.22 5.81 7.99
CA PHE A 161 18.02 5.53 9.19
C PHE A 161 18.24 4.02 9.40
N LEU A 162 17.22 3.20 9.15
CA LEU A 162 17.28 1.75 9.26
C LEU A 162 18.18 1.14 8.18
N LYS A 163 18.08 1.62 6.93
CA LYS A 163 18.87 1.14 5.79
C LYS A 163 20.36 1.12 6.06
N SER A 164 20.89 2.15 6.73
CA SER A 164 22.33 2.28 7.01
C SER A 164 22.86 1.24 8.00
N ARG A 165 21.96 0.48 8.67
CA ARG A 165 22.30 -0.46 9.75
C ARG A 165 21.89 -1.91 9.47
N ILE A 166 21.13 -2.18 8.40
CA ILE A 166 20.54 -3.49 8.12
C ILE A 166 21.08 -4.04 6.79
N PRO A 167 21.59 -5.30 6.75
CA PRO A 167 22.01 -5.97 5.53
C PRO A 167 20.84 -6.17 4.55
N SER A 168 21.11 -6.14 3.23
CA SER A 168 20.08 -6.23 2.17
C SER A 168 19.21 -7.51 2.29
N GLY A 169 19.80 -8.65 2.66
CA GLY A 169 19.04 -9.88 2.86
C GLY A 169 18.00 -9.80 3.97
N VAL A 170 18.30 -9.08 5.06
CA VAL A 170 17.36 -8.86 6.16
C VAL A 170 16.23 -7.91 5.71
N LEU A 171 16.55 -6.90 4.89
CA LEU A 171 15.54 -6.01 4.31
C LEU A 171 14.55 -6.75 3.40
N ASN A 172 15.02 -7.71 2.60
CA ASN A 172 14.15 -8.53 1.75
C ASN A 172 13.20 -9.40 2.58
N ILE A 173 13.69 -10.03 3.64
CA ILE A 173 12.87 -10.82 4.57
C ILE A 173 11.87 -9.93 5.29
N LEU A 174 12.29 -8.75 5.75
CA LEU A 174 11.40 -7.78 6.40
C LEU A 174 10.29 -7.33 5.44
N SER A 175 10.64 -6.99 4.21
CA SER A 175 9.68 -6.61 3.17
C SER A 175 8.67 -7.74 2.88
N PHE A 176 9.16 -8.99 2.75
CA PHE A 176 8.29 -10.15 2.61
C PHE A 176 7.29 -10.27 3.76
N LEU A 177 7.78 -10.21 5.00
CA LEU A 177 6.93 -10.34 6.19
C LEU A 177 5.87 -9.22 6.24
N ILE A 178 6.28 -7.98 5.98
CA ILE A 178 5.38 -6.83 5.95
C ILE A 178 4.29 -7.03 4.92
N PHE A 179 4.65 -7.30 3.66
CA PHE A 179 3.67 -7.50 2.60
C PHE A 179 2.78 -8.73 2.82
N ALA A 180 3.33 -9.84 3.34
CA ALA A 180 2.54 -11.02 3.66
C ALA A 180 1.51 -10.74 4.75
N VAL A 181 1.89 -10.05 5.83
CA VAL A 181 0.97 -9.67 6.91
C VAL A 181 -0.14 -8.77 6.39
N PHE A 182 0.18 -7.74 5.60
CA PHE A 182 -0.85 -6.85 5.03
C PHE A 182 -1.73 -7.56 3.99
N GLY A 183 -1.17 -8.47 3.22
CA GLY A 183 -1.95 -9.34 2.34
C GLY A 183 -2.98 -10.17 3.10
N VAL A 184 -2.57 -10.79 4.22
CA VAL A 184 -3.47 -11.56 5.10
C VAL A 184 -4.55 -10.66 5.71
N LEU A 185 -4.17 -9.49 6.24
CA LEU A 185 -5.12 -8.56 6.87
C LEU A 185 -6.14 -8.03 5.85
N SER A 186 -5.71 -7.57 4.69
CA SER A 186 -6.60 -7.09 3.63
C SER A 186 -7.52 -8.20 3.12
N MET A 187 -6.99 -9.42 2.97
CA MET A 187 -7.79 -10.57 2.56
C MET A 187 -8.82 -10.95 3.62
N LYS A 188 -8.44 -10.91 4.92
CA LYS A 188 -9.38 -11.13 6.01
C LYS A 188 -10.51 -10.11 5.99
N GLU A 189 -10.21 -8.82 5.86
CA GLU A 189 -11.22 -7.78 5.77
C GLU A 189 -12.14 -7.98 4.55
N ALA A 190 -11.58 -8.35 3.39
CA ALA A 190 -12.36 -8.66 2.20
C ALA A 190 -13.33 -9.84 2.44
N MET A 191 -12.83 -10.93 3.01
CA MET A 191 -13.64 -12.13 3.30
C MET A 191 -14.70 -11.86 4.37
N ASP A 192 -14.39 -11.06 5.39
CA ASP A 192 -15.37 -10.64 6.40
C ASP A 192 -16.49 -9.81 5.77
N LEU A 193 -16.18 -8.93 4.82
CA LEU A 193 -17.19 -8.16 4.07
C LEU A 193 -18.04 -9.03 3.11
N ILE A 194 -17.47 -10.10 2.56
CA ILE A 194 -18.17 -11.01 1.63
C ILE A 194 -19.08 -11.97 2.38
N PHE A 195 -18.59 -12.57 3.47
CA PHE A 195 -19.26 -13.66 4.19
C PHE A 195 -19.94 -13.21 5.48
N GLY A 196 -19.95 -11.91 5.80
CA GLY A 196 -20.57 -11.36 7.01
C GLY A 196 -19.75 -11.55 8.29
N GLY A 197 -18.44 -11.81 8.16
CA GLY A 197 -17.53 -11.99 9.28
C GLY A 197 -17.58 -13.39 9.93
N GLY A 198 -16.97 -13.49 11.13
CA GLY A 198 -16.97 -14.72 11.90
C GLY A 198 -16.12 -15.84 11.31
N PHE A 199 -16.53 -17.09 11.55
CA PHE A 199 -15.76 -18.27 11.13
C PHE A 199 -15.63 -18.39 9.61
N ALA A 200 -16.66 -18.03 8.84
CA ALA A 200 -16.65 -18.14 7.37
C ALA A 200 -15.65 -17.17 6.73
N GLY A 201 -15.62 -15.93 7.19
CA GLY A 201 -14.63 -14.94 6.76
C GLY A 201 -13.20 -15.37 7.10
N ALA A 202 -12.97 -15.84 8.33
CA ALA A 202 -11.67 -16.34 8.77
C ALA A 202 -11.22 -17.57 7.97
N ALA A 203 -12.12 -18.51 7.69
CA ALA A 203 -11.82 -19.69 6.88
C ALA A 203 -11.48 -19.33 5.43
N GLY A 204 -12.20 -18.39 4.82
CA GLY A 204 -11.91 -17.87 3.47
C GLY A 204 -10.54 -17.22 3.40
N ALA A 205 -10.22 -16.36 4.36
CA ALA A 205 -8.90 -15.72 4.44
C ALA A 205 -7.78 -16.74 4.64
N ALA A 206 -7.98 -17.72 5.52
CA ALA A 206 -7.02 -18.80 5.77
C ALA A 206 -6.78 -19.63 4.50
N ALA A 207 -7.82 -19.96 3.73
CA ALA A 207 -7.70 -20.71 2.48
C ALA A 207 -6.84 -19.96 1.45
N VAL A 208 -7.09 -18.66 1.23
CA VAL A 208 -6.32 -17.85 0.30
C VAL A 208 -4.87 -17.70 0.77
N THR A 209 -4.64 -17.49 2.07
CA THR A 209 -3.30 -17.41 2.65
C THR A 209 -2.53 -18.73 2.50
N ALA A 210 -3.20 -19.87 2.68
CA ALA A 210 -2.59 -21.18 2.47
C ALA A 210 -2.17 -21.39 1.01
N VAL A 211 -3.02 -21.00 0.05
CA VAL A 211 -2.67 -21.04 -1.39
C VAL A 211 -1.45 -20.17 -1.66
N PHE A 212 -1.41 -18.94 -1.13
CA PHE A 212 -0.24 -18.07 -1.24
C PHE A 212 1.01 -18.71 -0.66
N GLY A 213 0.93 -19.32 0.54
CA GLY A 213 2.05 -20.06 1.15
C GLY A 213 2.57 -21.19 0.26
N LEU A 214 1.66 -21.95 -0.36
CA LEU A 214 2.02 -23.02 -1.31
C LEU A 214 2.74 -22.47 -2.54
N VAL A 215 2.27 -21.35 -3.10
CA VAL A 215 2.92 -20.67 -4.24
C VAL A 215 4.34 -20.22 -3.86
N CYS A 216 4.51 -19.61 -2.69
CA CYS A 216 5.83 -19.20 -2.20
C CYS A 216 6.78 -20.41 -2.02
N CYS A 217 6.30 -21.50 -1.40
CA CYS A 217 7.08 -22.72 -1.24
C CYS A 217 7.47 -23.34 -2.58
N ALA A 218 6.54 -23.42 -3.52
CA ALA A 218 6.81 -23.91 -4.87
C ALA A 218 7.85 -23.04 -5.58
N GLY A 219 7.73 -21.73 -5.53
CA GLY A 219 8.69 -20.80 -6.13
C GLY A 219 10.11 -21.00 -5.59
N ILE A 220 10.26 -21.07 -4.26
CA ILE A 220 11.55 -21.33 -3.60
C ILE A 220 12.12 -22.70 -4.00
N TYR A 221 11.27 -23.73 -4.06
CA TYR A 221 11.68 -25.07 -4.44
C TYR A 221 12.21 -25.11 -5.88
N PHE A 222 11.49 -24.53 -6.83
CA PHE A 222 11.91 -24.45 -8.23
C PHE A 222 13.20 -23.64 -8.40
N LYS A 223 13.35 -22.52 -7.70
CA LYS A 223 14.58 -21.72 -7.69
C LYS A 223 15.78 -22.52 -7.20
N LYS A 224 15.65 -23.23 -6.08
CA LYS A 224 16.72 -24.08 -5.53
C LYS A 224 17.09 -25.23 -6.48
N LYS A 225 16.13 -25.75 -7.23
CA LYS A 225 16.36 -26.84 -8.18
C LYS A 225 17.11 -26.35 -9.44
N HIS A 226 16.78 -25.17 -9.99
CA HIS A 226 17.42 -24.63 -11.18
C HIS A 226 18.75 -23.94 -10.88
N GLY A 227 18.94 -23.35 -9.68
CA GLY A 227 20.21 -22.77 -9.27
C GLY A 227 21.32 -23.80 -8.96
N ARG A 228 21.00 -25.11 -8.90
CA ARG A 228 21.99 -26.20 -8.76
C ARG A 228 22.50 -26.75 -10.08
N THR A 229 21.94 -26.31 -11.20
CA THR A 229 22.29 -26.81 -12.55
C THR A 229 23.09 -25.79 -13.38
N ARG A 230 23.52 -24.70 -12.78
CA ARG A 230 24.55 -23.79 -13.27
C ARG A 230 25.71 -23.72 -12.31
#